data_8b86d371b24a3ee2514f71fdf9c9655d
#
_entry.id   8b86d371b24a3ee2514f71fdf9c9655d
#
_cell.length_a   1.000
_cell.length_b   1.000
_cell.length_c   1.000
_cell.angle_alpha   90.00
_cell.angle_beta   90.00
_cell.angle_gamma   90.00
#
_symmetry.space_group_name_H-M   'P 1'
#
loop_
_entity.id
_entity.type
_entity.pdbx_description
1 polymer ?
#
loop_
_entity_poly.entity_id
_entity_poly.type
_entity_poly.pdbx_seq_one_letter_code
_entity_poly.pdbx_strand_id
1 'polypeptide(L)'
;MQFKSVNPYNGEELASYSSLTETELLGKIEESEKAYSDWKETSLQKRCTLIQKVASILTENAHEYAEMITLEMGKPISESLAEVKKCAWVCEYYAENAQAFLSDTIIKTDASKSFVTHSPIGTVLAIMPWNFPFWQVFRFAAPTLLAGNTALLKHASNVFGSAEMIEDIFIKAGVPAGVFQNLIVHHDTTETILAHNSVQAVSLTGSERAGSAVAALAGKHIKKSLLELGGSNAFIVWEDADIDAAVNTALVARMLNCGQSCIAAKRFILLDGIYDEFVTKFTEGLQTMKSGDPLEKDTQVGPLARVDLADELQKQVKESIQKGAKLLLGGGQKDAYHEPTILGDVTPGMPAFDEETFGPLAAMI
;
A
#
# COMPACT_ATOMS: atom_id res chain seq x y z
N MET A 1 -21.13 -13.55 -4.69
CA MET A 1 -19.81 -14.11 -4.35
C MET A 1 -19.53 -13.74 -2.91
N GLN A 2 -18.88 -14.62 -2.14
CA GLN A 2 -18.43 -14.31 -0.77
C GLN A 2 -16.92 -14.21 -0.74
N PHE A 3 -16.41 -13.30 0.06
CA PHE A 3 -14.99 -13.12 0.38
C PHE A 3 -14.78 -13.46 1.85
N LYS A 4 -13.58 -13.90 2.19
CA LYS A 4 -13.18 -14.21 3.56
C LYS A 4 -11.94 -13.40 3.93
N SER A 5 -11.99 -12.77 5.09
CA SER A 5 -10.80 -12.28 5.77
C SER A 5 -10.29 -13.39 6.68
N VAL A 6 -9.01 -13.71 6.58
CA VAL A 6 -8.38 -14.82 7.30
C VAL A 6 -7.10 -14.32 7.96
N ASN A 7 -6.92 -14.61 9.23
CA ASN A 7 -5.68 -14.33 9.93
C ASN A 7 -4.54 -15.20 9.37
N PRO A 8 -3.52 -14.62 8.72
CA PRO A 8 -2.46 -15.40 8.10
C PRO A 8 -1.55 -16.11 9.10
N TYR A 9 -1.57 -15.72 10.38
CA TYR A 9 -0.75 -16.34 11.43
C TYR A 9 -1.28 -17.71 11.85
N ASN A 10 -2.60 -17.86 11.99
CA ASN A 10 -3.21 -19.08 12.53
C ASN A 10 -4.26 -19.72 11.60
N GLY A 11 -4.60 -19.07 10.48
CA GLY A 11 -5.60 -19.54 9.52
C GLY A 11 -7.06 -19.36 9.97
N GLU A 12 -7.32 -18.62 11.04
CA GLU A 12 -8.66 -18.36 11.56
C GLU A 12 -9.43 -17.42 10.62
N GLU A 13 -10.69 -17.76 10.31
CA GLU A 13 -11.60 -16.89 9.58
C GLU A 13 -12.07 -15.74 10.49
N LEU A 14 -11.69 -14.51 10.19
CA LEU A 14 -12.04 -13.32 10.94
C LEU A 14 -13.45 -12.83 10.61
N ALA A 15 -13.76 -12.77 9.32
CA ALA A 15 -15.05 -12.31 8.82
C ALA A 15 -15.34 -12.83 7.40
N SER A 16 -16.60 -12.77 7.01
CA SER A 16 -17.08 -13.11 5.67
C SER A 16 -17.89 -11.95 5.10
N TYR A 17 -17.59 -11.55 3.88
CA TYR A 17 -18.16 -10.39 3.20
C TYR A 17 -18.90 -10.82 1.94
N SER A 18 -20.10 -10.28 1.72
CA SER A 18 -20.84 -10.48 0.48
C SER A 18 -20.47 -9.43 -0.55
N SER A 19 -20.22 -9.87 -1.78
CA SER A 19 -20.05 -8.93 -2.90
C SER A 19 -21.34 -8.15 -3.13
N LEU A 20 -21.18 -6.86 -3.41
CA LEU A 20 -22.28 -6.05 -3.91
C LEU A 20 -22.87 -6.69 -5.17
N THR A 21 -24.18 -6.63 -5.33
CA THR A 21 -24.87 -6.89 -6.59
C THR A 21 -24.59 -5.75 -7.58
N GLU A 22 -24.82 -5.96 -8.85
CA GLU A 22 -24.68 -4.91 -9.86
C GLU A 22 -25.55 -3.69 -9.55
N THR A 23 -26.78 -3.90 -9.10
CA THR A 23 -27.71 -2.82 -8.71
C THR A 23 -27.17 -2.01 -7.53
N GLU A 24 -26.65 -2.66 -6.50
CA GLU A 24 -26.06 -1.97 -5.34
C GLU A 24 -24.79 -1.20 -5.74
N LEU A 25 -23.94 -1.79 -6.59
CA LEU A 25 -22.75 -1.13 -7.12
C LEU A 25 -23.10 0.14 -7.90
N LEU A 26 -24.05 0.05 -8.84
CA LEU A 26 -24.50 1.21 -9.61
C LEU A 26 -25.11 2.26 -8.70
N GLY A 27 -25.91 1.87 -7.70
CA GLY A 27 -26.47 2.77 -6.69
C GLY A 27 -25.39 3.56 -5.92
N LYS A 28 -24.30 2.89 -5.50
CA LYS A 28 -23.16 3.57 -4.84
C LYS A 28 -22.43 4.55 -5.78
N ILE A 29 -22.29 4.21 -7.07
CA ILE A 29 -21.69 5.11 -8.06
C ILE A 29 -22.56 6.36 -8.26
N GLU A 30 -23.88 6.19 -8.40
CA GLU A 30 -24.83 7.29 -8.53
C GLU A 30 -24.89 8.18 -7.26
N GLU A 31 -24.79 7.56 -6.07
CA GLU A 31 -24.70 8.30 -4.82
C GLU A 31 -23.42 9.15 -4.77
N SER A 32 -22.28 8.61 -5.22
CA SER A 32 -21.04 9.37 -5.31
C SER A 32 -21.13 10.54 -6.30
N GLU A 33 -21.83 10.38 -7.42
CA GLU A 33 -22.08 11.44 -8.39
C GLU A 33 -22.92 12.58 -7.79
N LYS A 34 -23.98 12.22 -7.06
CA LYS A 34 -24.82 13.23 -6.36
C LYS A 34 -24.00 13.96 -5.29
N ALA A 35 -23.25 13.21 -4.48
CA ALA A 35 -22.39 13.79 -3.46
C ALA A 35 -21.33 14.73 -4.04
N TYR A 36 -20.76 14.39 -5.20
CA TYR A 36 -19.79 15.25 -5.88
C TYR A 36 -20.37 16.63 -6.21
N SER A 37 -21.64 16.71 -6.62
CA SER A 37 -22.27 18.00 -6.97
C SER A 37 -22.26 19.01 -5.84
N ASP A 38 -22.44 18.55 -4.58
CA ASP A 38 -22.41 19.39 -3.38
C ASP A 38 -20.99 19.53 -2.81
N TRP A 39 -20.21 18.44 -2.88
CA TRP A 39 -18.87 18.41 -2.33
C TRP A 39 -17.91 19.38 -3.02
N LYS A 40 -17.95 19.47 -4.34
CA LYS A 40 -17.13 20.40 -5.11
C LYS A 40 -17.39 21.87 -4.76
N GLU A 41 -18.62 22.22 -4.35
CA GLU A 41 -19.00 23.56 -3.92
C GLU A 41 -18.69 23.82 -2.43
N THR A 42 -18.35 22.77 -1.68
CA THR A 42 -17.95 22.89 -0.27
C THR A 42 -16.62 23.64 -0.18
N SER A 43 -16.56 24.68 0.68
CA SER A 43 -15.33 25.47 0.83
C SER A 43 -14.13 24.62 1.22
N LEU A 44 -12.94 24.97 0.71
CA LEU A 44 -11.69 24.28 1.05
C LEU A 44 -11.47 24.22 2.57
N GLN A 45 -11.76 25.33 3.28
CA GLN A 45 -11.64 25.38 4.74
C GLN A 45 -12.50 24.31 5.44
N LYS A 46 -13.73 24.10 4.98
CA LYS A 46 -14.60 23.04 5.56
C LYS A 46 -14.06 21.66 5.26
N ARG A 47 -13.58 21.41 4.02
CA ARG A 47 -12.94 20.15 3.66
C ARG A 47 -11.70 19.89 4.54
N CYS A 48 -10.84 20.89 4.73
CA CYS A 48 -9.68 20.79 5.64
C CYS A 48 -10.10 20.43 7.07
N THR A 49 -11.13 21.08 7.61
CA THR A 49 -11.64 20.77 8.96
C THR A 49 -12.11 19.32 9.08
N LEU A 50 -12.76 18.78 8.05
CA LEU A 50 -13.21 17.36 8.06
C LEU A 50 -12.03 16.39 7.99
N ILE A 51 -11.04 16.68 7.16
CA ILE A 51 -9.83 15.82 7.07
C ILE A 51 -8.99 15.90 8.36
N GLN A 52 -8.93 17.03 9.04
CA GLN A 52 -8.33 17.14 10.37
C GLN A 52 -9.06 16.29 11.41
N LYS A 53 -10.40 16.21 11.36
CA LYS A 53 -11.17 15.30 12.22
C LYS A 53 -10.86 13.82 11.90
N VAL A 54 -10.67 13.48 10.63
CA VAL A 54 -10.21 12.14 10.24
C VAL A 54 -8.87 11.82 10.93
N ALA A 55 -7.91 12.74 10.93
CA ALA A 55 -6.62 12.56 11.61
C ALA A 55 -6.78 12.36 13.13
N SER A 56 -7.67 13.13 13.77
CA SER A 56 -7.96 12.98 15.20
C SER A 56 -8.54 11.58 15.51
N ILE A 57 -9.52 11.12 14.74
CA ILE A 57 -10.14 9.79 14.91
C ILE A 57 -9.12 8.66 14.73
N LEU A 58 -8.24 8.78 13.71
CA LEU A 58 -7.14 7.83 13.51
C LEU A 58 -6.21 7.76 14.71
N THR A 59 -5.88 8.90 15.30
CA THR A 59 -4.99 8.99 16.46
C THR A 59 -5.64 8.43 17.73
N GLU A 60 -6.90 8.79 17.98
CA GLU A 60 -7.66 8.38 19.16
C GLU A 60 -7.91 6.86 19.21
N ASN A 61 -8.11 6.22 18.05
CA ASN A 61 -8.44 4.80 17.95
C ASN A 61 -7.31 3.98 17.31
N ALA A 62 -6.05 4.47 17.36
CA ALA A 62 -4.94 3.89 16.63
C ALA A 62 -4.69 2.40 16.93
N HIS A 63 -4.93 1.95 18.15
CA HIS A 63 -4.77 0.55 18.54
C HIS A 63 -5.80 -0.37 17.90
N GLU A 64 -7.08 0.03 17.87
CA GLU A 64 -8.16 -0.75 17.26
C GLU A 64 -7.90 -0.96 15.75
N TYR A 65 -7.51 0.12 15.06
CA TYR A 65 -7.19 0.05 13.63
C TYR A 65 -5.92 -0.77 13.36
N ALA A 66 -4.90 -0.62 14.19
CA ALA A 66 -3.66 -1.38 14.07
C ALA A 66 -3.88 -2.89 14.31
N GLU A 67 -4.73 -3.26 15.26
CA GLU A 67 -5.08 -4.65 15.53
C GLU A 67 -5.76 -5.29 14.30
N MET A 68 -6.72 -4.60 13.68
CA MET A 68 -7.37 -5.08 12.44
C MET A 68 -6.35 -5.27 11.31
N ILE A 69 -5.45 -4.31 11.09
CA ILE A 69 -4.38 -4.43 10.09
C ILE A 69 -3.54 -5.69 10.36
N THR A 70 -3.10 -5.87 11.60
CA THR A 70 -2.28 -7.02 12.01
C THR A 70 -3.01 -8.34 11.79
N LEU A 71 -4.27 -8.42 12.19
CA LEU A 71 -5.09 -9.62 12.03
C LEU A 71 -5.32 -9.99 10.55
N GLU A 72 -5.55 -9.02 9.67
CA GLU A 72 -5.88 -9.28 8.27
C GLU A 72 -4.65 -9.52 7.37
N MET A 73 -3.48 -8.94 7.71
CA MET A 73 -2.33 -9.04 6.82
C MET A 73 -1.01 -9.48 7.47
N GLY A 74 -1.02 -9.75 8.79
CA GLY A 74 0.08 -10.43 9.48
C GLY A 74 1.28 -9.58 9.86
N LYS A 75 1.32 -8.27 9.56
CA LYS A 75 2.47 -7.43 9.99
C LYS A 75 2.48 -7.25 11.51
N PRO A 76 3.69 -7.06 12.11
CA PRO A 76 3.80 -6.80 13.54
C PRO A 76 2.95 -5.60 13.99
N ILE A 77 2.32 -5.71 15.15
CA ILE A 77 1.42 -4.67 15.70
C ILE A 77 2.11 -3.31 15.86
N SER A 78 3.40 -3.29 16.17
CA SER A 78 4.19 -2.08 16.24
C SER A 78 4.26 -1.33 14.91
N GLU A 79 4.36 -2.04 13.80
CA GLU A 79 4.38 -1.48 12.44
C GLU A 79 2.98 -1.06 11.99
N SER A 80 1.93 -1.81 12.37
CA SER A 80 0.54 -1.41 12.13
C SER A 80 0.19 -0.11 12.85
N LEU A 81 0.62 0.05 14.10
CA LEU A 81 0.50 1.31 14.86
C LEU A 81 1.23 2.47 14.17
N ALA A 82 2.43 2.22 13.66
CA ALA A 82 3.18 3.23 12.91
C ALA A 82 2.47 3.62 11.61
N GLU A 83 1.84 2.66 10.92
CA GLU A 83 1.04 2.92 9.72
C GLU A 83 -0.15 3.83 10.01
N VAL A 84 -0.95 3.53 11.04
CA VAL A 84 -2.11 4.35 11.41
C VAL A 84 -1.69 5.77 11.79
N LYS A 85 -0.61 5.92 12.58
CA LYS A 85 -0.05 7.25 12.93
C LYS A 85 0.40 8.03 11.68
N LYS A 86 1.00 7.33 10.71
CA LYS A 86 1.40 7.93 9.44
C LYS A 86 0.18 8.39 8.63
N CYS A 87 -0.94 7.67 8.70
CA CYS A 87 -2.20 8.08 8.05
C CYS A 87 -2.78 9.35 8.69
N ALA A 88 -2.74 9.45 10.02
CA ALA A 88 -3.14 10.69 10.69
C ALA A 88 -2.27 11.88 10.26
N TRP A 89 -0.96 11.70 10.30
CA TRP A 89 -0.01 12.73 9.87
C TRP A 89 -0.22 13.18 8.41
N VAL A 90 -0.48 12.28 7.47
CA VAL A 90 -0.71 12.68 6.06
C VAL A 90 -2.01 13.46 5.89
N CYS A 91 -3.04 13.14 6.68
CA CYS A 91 -4.28 13.93 6.70
C CYS A 91 -4.05 15.34 7.22
N GLU A 92 -3.30 15.50 8.33
CA GLU A 92 -2.88 16.79 8.87
C GLU A 92 -2.08 17.58 7.84
N TYR A 93 -1.04 16.97 7.27
CA TYR A 93 -0.17 17.58 6.28
C TYR A 93 -0.95 18.17 5.09
N TYR A 94 -1.85 17.38 4.49
CA TYR A 94 -2.62 17.86 3.36
C TYR A 94 -3.66 18.90 3.77
N ALA A 95 -4.29 18.79 4.94
CA ALA A 95 -5.23 19.79 5.42
C ALA A 95 -4.57 21.15 5.69
N GLU A 96 -3.33 21.16 6.20
CA GLU A 96 -2.55 22.38 6.45
C GLU A 96 -2.04 23.02 5.16
N ASN A 97 -1.69 22.23 4.15
CA ASN A 97 -1.04 22.70 2.93
C ASN A 97 -1.99 22.83 1.73
N ALA A 98 -3.25 22.40 1.84
CA ALA A 98 -4.21 22.35 0.74
C ALA A 98 -4.40 23.70 0.04
N GLN A 99 -4.42 24.80 0.81
CA GLN A 99 -4.56 26.15 0.25
C GLN A 99 -3.38 26.51 -0.68
N ALA A 100 -2.17 26.14 -0.28
CA ALA A 100 -0.97 26.38 -1.11
C ALA A 100 -0.97 25.52 -2.37
N PHE A 101 -1.32 24.23 -2.23
CA PHE A 101 -1.33 23.29 -3.35
C PHE A 101 -2.42 23.57 -4.40
N LEU A 102 -3.56 24.12 -3.98
CA LEU A 102 -4.70 24.37 -4.85
C LEU A 102 -4.82 25.83 -5.27
N SER A 103 -3.88 26.71 -4.87
CA SER A 103 -3.87 28.11 -5.28
C SER A 103 -3.57 28.24 -6.78
N ASP A 104 -4.11 29.32 -7.38
CA ASP A 104 -3.82 29.68 -8.76
C ASP A 104 -2.33 29.96 -8.96
N THR A 105 -1.75 29.35 -9.99
CA THR A 105 -0.38 29.64 -10.43
C THR A 105 -0.39 30.72 -11.51
N ILE A 106 0.10 31.93 -11.21
CA ILE A 106 0.15 33.03 -12.16
C ILE A 106 1.20 32.73 -13.23
N ILE A 107 0.78 32.82 -14.48
CA ILE A 107 1.64 32.65 -15.66
C ILE A 107 1.84 33.99 -16.32
N LYS A 108 3.10 34.39 -16.51
CA LYS A 108 3.42 35.66 -17.18
C LYS A 108 3.29 35.49 -18.70
N THR A 109 2.35 36.25 -19.30
CA THR A 109 2.11 36.28 -20.75
C THR A 109 1.90 37.74 -21.20
N ASP A 110 1.54 37.95 -22.45
CA ASP A 110 1.14 39.24 -23.03
C ASP A 110 -0.31 39.63 -22.68
N ALA A 111 -1.09 38.72 -22.13
CA ALA A 111 -2.45 39.02 -21.65
C ALA A 111 -2.44 39.77 -20.30
N SER A 112 -3.52 40.46 -19.99
CA SER A 112 -3.72 41.22 -18.72
C SER A 112 -3.70 40.31 -17.49
N LYS A 113 -4.13 39.06 -17.63
CA LYS A 113 -4.09 38.03 -16.57
C LYS A 113 -4.08 36.64 -17.19
N SER A 114 -3.10 35.80 -16.78
CA SER A 114 -3.03 34.40 -17.15
C SER A 114 -2.68 33.59 -15.91
N PHE A 115 -3.35 32.48 -15.71
CA PHE A 115 -3.10 31.60 -14.57
C PHE A 115 -3.55 30.17 -14.87
N VAL A 116 -3.01 29.24 -14.11
CA VAL A 116 -3.47 27.86 -14.02
C VAL A 116 -4.26 27.73 -12.72
N THR A 117 -5.45 27.17 -12.82
CA THR A 117 -6.30 26.88 -11.65
C THR A 117 -6.56 25.38 -11.56
N HIS A 118 -6.83 24.90 -10.35
CA HIS A 118 -7.15 23.51 -10.07
C HIS A 118 -8.67 23.37 -9.86
N SER A 119 -9.30 22.45 -10.59
CA SER A 119 -10.72 22.13 -10.44
C SER A 119 -10.90 20.64 -10.21
N PRO A 120 -11.85 20.21 -9.34
CA PRO A 120 -12.17 18.81 -9.17
C PRO A 120 -12.72 18.22 -10.46
N ILE A 121 -12.41 16.96 -10.71
CA ILE A 121 -12.79 16.27 -11.96
C ILE A 121 -14.01 15.37 -11.82
N GLY A 122 -14.37 14.96 -10.60
CA GLY A 122 -15.49 14.05 -10.35
C GLY A 122 -15.16 12.92 -9.38
N THR A 123 -15.80 11.78 -9.59
CA THR A 123 -15.54 10.56 -8.81
C THR A 123 -14.27 9.87 -9.31
N VAL A 124 -13.40 9.47 -8.38
CA VAL A 124 -12.15 8.74 -8.66
C VAL A 124 -12.23 7.35 -8.06
N LEU A 125 -11.98 6.32 -8.88
CA LEU A 125 -11.85 4.95 -8.40
C LEU A 125 -10.45 4.74 -7.80
N ALA A 126 -10.39 4.26 -6.56
CA ALA A 126 -9.17 3.82 -5.90
C ALA A 126 -9.11 2.30 -5.86
N ILE A 127 -8.09 1.68 -6.43
CA ILE A 127 -7.82 0.24 -6.33
C ILE A 127 -6.56 0.09 -5.48
N MET A 128 -6.72 -0.39 -4.24
CA MET A 128 -5.65 -0.36 -3.24
C MET A 128 -5.26 -1.77 -2.77
N PRO A 129 -3.95 -1.99 -2.50
CA PRO A 129 -3.40 -3.28 -2.14
C PRO A 129 -3.49 -3.52 -0.63
N TRP A 130 -3.24 -4.76 -0.23
CA TRP A 130 -3.32 -5.27 1.14
C TRP A 130 -2.10 -4.94 2.03
N ASN A 131 -0.94 -4.58 1.46
CA ASN A 131 0.33 -4.54 2.21
C ASN A 131 0.46 -3.37 3.20
N PHE A 132 -0.18 -2.25 2.90
CA PHE A 132 -0.38 -1.11 3.80
C PHE A 132 -1.83 -0.65 3.64
N PRO A 133 -2.79 -1.39 4.25
CA PRO A 133 -4.21 -1.23 3.93
C PRO A 133 -4.77 0.15 4.28
N PHE A 134 -4.27 0.79 5.32
CA PHE A 134 -4.65 2.16 5.66
C PHE A 134 -3.84 3.19 4.88
N TRP A 135 -2.51 3.07 4.88
CA TRP A 135 -1.63 4.06 4.27
C TRP A 135 -1.94 4.31 2.78
N GLN A 136 -2.12 3.24 2.00
CA GLN A 136 -2.38 3.39 0.57
C GLN A 136 -3.70 4.11 0.29
N VAL A 137 -4.69 3.93 1.16
CA VAL A 137 -5.98 4.61 1.04
C VAL A 137 -5.87 6.06 1.48
N PHE A 138 -5.32 6.35 2.67
CA PHE A 138 -5.26 7.73 3.18
C PHE A 138 -4.33 8.63 2.36
N ARG A 139 -3.21 8.10 1.84
CA ARG A 139 -2.31 8.77 0.91
C ARG A 139 -3.03 9.26 -0.35
N PHE A 140 -3.99 8.49 -0.83
CA PHE A 140 -4.86 8.82 -1.96
C PHE A 140 -6.03 9.72 -1.54
N ALA A 141 -6.77 9.32 -0.49
CA ALA A 141 -8.05 9.93 -0.14
C ALA A 141 -7.90 11.38 0.37
N ALA A 142 -6.90 11.65 1.21
CA ALA A 142 -6.72 12.99 1.77
C ALA A 142 -6.59 14.07 0.69
N PRO A 143 -5.64 14.01 -0.26
CA PRO A 143 -5.53 15.03 -1.32
C PRO A 143 -6.71 14.99 -2.29
N THR A 144 -7.26 13.80 -2.60
CA THR A 144 -8.38 13.65 -3.54
C THR A 144 -9.64 14.36 -3.04
N LEU A 145 -9.99 14.13 -1.77
CA LEU A 145 -11.17 14.76 -1.15
C LEU A 145 -10.96 16.26 -0.92
N LEU A 146 -9.74 16.66 -0.50
CA LEU A 146 -9.41 18.09 -0.35
C LEU A 146 -9.47 18.86 -1.67
N ALA A 147 -9.10 18.22 -2.78
CA ALA A 147 -9.26 18.81 -4.11
C ALA A 147 -10.74 18.94 -4.57
N GLY A 148 -11.70 18.38 -3.81
CA GLY A 148 -13.13 18.46 -4.10
C GLY A 148 -13.67 17.31 -4.95
N ASN A 149 -12.89 16.24 -5.15
CA ASN A 149 -13.34 15.01 -5.80
C ASN A 149 -14.04 14.09 -4.79
N THR A 150 -14.80 13.11 -5.28
CA THR A 150 -15.30 11.99 -4.48
C THR A 150 -14.49 10.73 -4.79
N ALA A 151 -14.57 9.73 -3.93
CA ALA A 151 -13.77 8.52 -4.03
C ALA A 151 -14.58 7.25 -3.83
N LEU A 152 -14.35 6.26 -4.69
CA LEU A 152 -14.84 4.89 -4.57
C LEU A 152 -13.63 4.00 -4.30
N LEU A 153 -13.60 3.30 -3.17
CA LEU A 153 -12.51 2.40 -2.80
C LEU A 153 -12.86 0.97 -3.18
N LYS A 154 -12.07 0.35 -4.04
CA LYS A 154 -11.99 -1.10 -4.20
C LYS A 154 -10.71 -1.59 -3.54
N HIS A 155 -10.84 -2.13 -2.34
CA HIS A 155 -9.69 -2.67 -1.61
C HIS A 155 -9.35 -4.10 -2.03
N ALA A 156 -8.17 -4.60 -1.63
CA ALA A 156 -7.83 -6.02 -1.75
C ALA A 156 -8.77 -6.86 -0.87
N SER A 157 -9.17 -8.03 -1.37
CA SER A 157 -10.24 -8.83 -0.75
C SER A 157 -9.90 -9.44 0.61
N ASN A 158 -8.61 -9.54 0.93
CA ASN A 158 -8.15 -10.06 2.22
C ASN A 158 -8.10 -9.00 3.34
N VAL A 159 -8.43 -7.73 3.05
CA VAL A 159 -8.40 -6.62 4.03
C VAL A 159 -9.69 -5.80 4.01
N PHE A 160 -10.83 -6.46 3.86
CA PHE A 160 -12.12 -5.76 3.81
C PHE A 160 -12.56 -5.23 5.18
N GLY A 161 -12.13 -5.83 6.31
CA GLY A 161 -12.35 -5.24 7.63
C GLY A 161 -11.65 -3.89 7.77
N SER A 162 -10.40 -3.79 7.32
CA SER A 162 -9.69 -2.52 7.22
C SER A 162 -10.43 -1.52 6.32
N ALA A 163 -10.98 -1.97 5.19
CA ALA A 163 -11.72 -1.10 4.26
C ALA A 163 -13.03 -0.56 4.87
N GLU A 164 -13.78 -1.38 5.61
CA GLU A 164 -14.98 -0.94 6.33
C GLU A 164 -14.64 0.06 7.44
N MET A 165 -13.57 -0.20 8.21
CA MET A 165 -13.11 0.76 9.22
C MET A 165 -12.71 2.11 8.61
N ILE A 166 -12.07 2.11 7.44
CA ILE A 166 -11.70 3.35 6.76
C ILE A 166 -12.95 4.15 6.33
N GLU A 167 -13.98 3.51 5.75
CA GLU A 167 -15.24 4.18 5.41
C GLU A 167 -15.90 4.76 6.67
N ASP A 168 -15.95 4.00 7.76
CA ASP A 168 -16.51 4.43 9.04
C ASP A 168 -15.76 5.63 9.65
N ILE A 169 -14.44 5.71 9.52
CA ILE A 169 -13.64 6.87 9.94
C ILE A 169 -14.11 8.15 9.22
N PHE A 170 -14.34 8.10 7.90
CA PHE A 170 -14.83 9.26 7.15
C PHE A 170 -16.25 9.64 7.58
N ILE A 171 -17.12 8.67 7.81
CA ILE A 171 -18.49 8.88 8.32
C ILE A 171 -18.44 9.53 9.71
N LYS A 172 -17.65 8.99 10.65
CA LYS A 172 -17.48 9.54 12.00
C LYS A 172 -16.89 10.96 12.00
N ALA A 173 -16.04 11.27 11.06
CA ALA A 173 -15.51 12.63 10.88
C ALA A 173 -16.55 13.63 10.36
N GLY A 174 -17.72 13.17 9.89
CA GLY A 174 -18.80 13.98 9.34
C GLY A 174 -18.62 14.29 7.85
N VAL A 175 -17.82 13.52 7.13
CA VAL A 175 -17.75 13.58 5.67
C VAL A 175 -19.11 13.12 5.12
N PRO A 176 -19.74 13.87 4.20
CA PRO A 176 -21.07 13.52 3.69
C PRO A 176 -21.10 12.14 3.04
N ALA A 177 -22.23 11.43 3.15
CA ALA A 177 -22.46 10.18 2.46
C ALA A 177 -22.20 10.32 0.95
N GLY A 178 -21.64 9.29 0.34
CA GLY A 178 -21.27 9.26 -1.07
C GLY A 178 -19.94 9.95 -1.42
N VAL A 179 -19.35 10.77 -0.53
CA VAL A 179 -18.06 11.44 -0.80
C VAL A 179 -16.89 10.43 -0.77
N PHE A 180 -16.92 9.50 0.17
CA PHE A 180 -16.01 8.36 0.22
C PHE A 180 -16.82 7.10 0.47
N GLN A 181 -16.67 6.08 -0.37
CA GLN A 181 -17.41 4.83 -0.24
C GLN A 181 -16.51 3.62 -0.49
N ASN A 182 -16.67 2.59 0.34
CA ASN A 182 -16.06 1.28 0.13
C ASN A 182 -16.94 0.41 -0.77
N LEU A 183 -16.33 -0.25 -1.77
CA LEU A 183 -16.95 -1.18 -2.68
C LEU A 183 -16.43 -2.60 -2.43
N ILE A 184 -17.24 -3.44 -1.81
CA ILE A 184 -16.93 -4.87 -1.65
C ILE A 184 -17.30 -5.57 -2.95
N VAL A 185 -16.36 -5.63 -3.89
CA VAL A 185 -16.58 -6.18 -5.24
C VAL A 185 -15.37 -6.99 -5.72
N HIS A 186 -15.62 -7.89 -6.65
CA HIS A 186 -14.57 -8.63 -7.34
C HIS A 186 -13.88 -7.75 -8.42
N HIS A 187 -12.67 -8.13 -8.82
CA HIS A 187 -11.90 -7.36 -9.81
C HIS A 187 -12.58 -7.31 -11.19
N ASP A 188 -13.44 -8.28 -11.53
CA ASP A 188 -14.17 -8.33 -12.81
C ASP A 188 -15.13 -7.14 -12.99
N THR A 189 -15.56 -6.52 -11.89
CA THR A 189 -16.44 -5.35 -11.93
C THR A 189 -15.72 -4.05 -12.25
N THR A 190 -14.38 -4.06 -12.32
CA THR A 190 -13.56 -2.87 -12.58
C THR A 190 -13.95 -2.18 -13.87
N GLU A 191 -14.25 -2.94 -14.93
CA GLU A 191 -14.67 -2.37 -16.21
C GLU A 191 -16.03 -1.70 -16.10
N THR A 192 -17.00 -2.29 -15.41
CA THR A 192 -18.34 -1.69 -15.17
C THR A 192 -18.20 -0.34 -14.47
N ILE A 193 -17.31 -0.24 -13.45
CA ILE A 193 -17.08 1.00 -12.71
C ILE A 193 -16.43 2.05 -13.63
N LEU A 194 -15.38 1.69 -14.38
CA LEU A 194 -14.66 2.62 -15.25
C LEU A 194 -15.48 3.06 -16.48
N ALA A 195 -16.41 2.23 -16.93
CA ALA A 195 -17.32 2.57 -18.03
C ALA A 195 -18.34 3.63 -17.61
N HIS A 196 -18.63 3.79 -16.33
CA HIS A 196 -19.63 4.75 -15.86
C HIS A 196 -19.16 6.19 -16.08
N ASN A 197 -20.08 7.04 -16.56
CA ASN A 197 -19.75 8.41 -16.96
C ASN A 197 -19.28 9.29 -15.79
N SER A 198 -19.77 9.08 -14.57
CA SER A 198 -19.40 9.85 -13.40
C SER A 198 -17.98 9.52 -12.88
N VAL A 199 -17.47 8.34 -13.16
CA VAL A 199 -16.10 7.96 -12.78
C VAL A 199 -15.12 8.56 -13.80
N GLN A 200 -14.28 9.47 -13.35
CA GLN A 200 -13.41 10.29 -14.22
C GLN A 200 -11.96 9.82 -14.27
N ALA A 201 -11.53 9.10 -13.27
CA ALA A 201 -10.15 8.62 -13.16
C ALA A 201 -10.07 7.36 -12.29
N VAL A 202 -8.94 6.67 -12.39
CA VAL A 202 -8.55 5.59 -11.49
C VAL A 202 -7.15 5.82 -10.94
N SER A 203 -7.00 5.57 -9.65
CA SER A 203 -5.69 5.47 -8.98
C SER A 203 -5.52 4.03 -8.51
N LEU A 204 -4.46 3.37 -8.98
CA LEU A 204 -4.14 2.00 -8.60
C LEU A 204 -2.77 1.95 -7.94
N THR A 205 -2.70 1.29 -6.79
CA THR A 205 -1.44 0.78 -6.24
C THR A 205 -1.50 -0.74 -6.26
N GLY A 206 -0.47 -1.40 -6.82
CA GLY A 206 -0.45 -2.86 -6.93
C GLY A 206 0.65 -3.41 -7.83
N SER A 207 0.48 -4.64 -8.31
CA SER A 207 1.44 -5.28 -9.21
C SER A 207 1.40 -4.68 -10.63
N GLU A 208 2.50 -4.83 -11.38
CA GLU A 208 2.56 -4.43 -12.80
C GLU A 208 1.45 -5.08 -13.63
N ARG A 209 1.14 -6.36 -13.36
CA ARG A 209 0.03 -7.07 -14.03
C ARG A 209 -1.32 -6.38 -13.80
N ALA A 210 -1.60 -6.01 -12.55
CA ALA A 210 -2.83 -5.31 -12.21
C ALA A 210 -2.86 -3.90 -12.83
N GLY A 211 -1.73 -3.19 -12.78
CA GLY A 211 -1.59 -1.86 -13.39
C GLY A 211 -1.83 -1.88 -14.89
N SER A 212 -1.20 -2.81 -15.61
CA SER A 212 -1.39 -2.98 -17.05
C SER A 212 -2.85 -3.26 -17.41
N ALA A 213 -3.52 -4.19 -16.69
CA ALA A 213 -4.91 -4.51 -16.93
C ALA A 213 -5.85 -3.31 -16.68
N VAL A 214 -5.66 -2.61 -15.56
CA VAL A 214 -6.51 -1.45 -15.22
C VAL A 214 -6.25 -0.27 -16.14
N ALA A 215 -5.00 -0.01 -16.53
CA ALA A 215 -4.65 1.04 -17.48
C ALA A 215 -5.28 0.79 -18.87
N ALA A 216 -5.30 -0.47 -19.33
CA ALA A 216 -5.96 -0.85 -20.58
C ALA A 216 -7.48 -0.56 -20.53
N LEU A 217 -8.15 -0.91 -19.42
CA LEU A 217 -9.56 -0.59 -19.21
C LEU A 217 -9.80 0.93 -19.12
N ALA A 218 -8.96 1.66 -18.37
CA ALA A 218 -9.06 3.11 -18.29
C ALA A 218 -8.89 3.77 -19.67
N GLY A 219 -7.92 3.33 -20.46
CA GLY A 219 -7.69 3.79 -21.83
C GLY A 219 -8.86 3.50 -22.75
N LYS A 220 -9.48 2.32 -22.67
CA LYS A 220 -10.70 1.94 -23.42
C LYS A 220 -11.84 2.93 -23.18
N HIS A 221 -11.99 3.42 -21.94
CA HIS A 221 -13.04 4.35 -21.55
C HIS A 221 -12.58 5.82 -21.49
N ILE A 222 -11.37 6.13 -21.97
CA ILE A 222 -10.76 7.48 -22.00
C ILE A 222 -10.72 8.12 -20.61
N LYS A 223 -10.39 7.32 -19.58
CA LYS A 223 -10.23 7.77 -18.20
C LYS A 223 -8.76 7.96 -17.86
N LYS A 224 -8.44 8.96 -17.01
CA LYS A 224 -7.09 9.14 -16.49
C LYS A 224 -6.73 7.99 -15.55
N SER A 225 -5.48 7.51 -15.63
CA SER A 225 -4.95 6.51 -14.71
C SER A 225 -3.68 7.01 -14.02
N LEU A 226 -3.62 6.85 -12.70
CA LEU A 226 -2.42 6.99 -11.89
C LEU A 226 -2.04 5.61 -11.37
N LEU A 227 -0.81 5.18 -11.66
CA LEU A 227 -0.33 3.83 -11.33
C LEU A 227 0.88 3.92 -10.41
N GLU A 228 0.77 3.29 -9.26
CA GLU A 228 1.85 3.05 -8.30
C GLU A 228 2.13 1.55 -8.28
N LEU A 229 3.27 1.13 -8.81
CA LEU A 229 3.55 -0.27 -9.09
C LEU A 229 4.73 -0.78 -8.26
N GLY A 230 5.03 -2.06 -8.40
CA GLY A 230 6.16 -2.71 -7.77
C GLY A 230 7.50 -2.35 -8.41
N GLY A 231 8.55 -2.92 -7.88
CA GLY A 231 9.90 -2.77 -8.41
C GLY A 231 10.93 -3.52 -7.58
N SER A 232 12.11 -3.74 -8.16
CA SER A 232 13.25 -4.37 -7.49
C SER A 232 14.32 -3.33 -7.19
N ASN A 233 14.17 -2.63 -6.05
CA ASN A 233 15.06 -1.53 -5.67
C ASN A 233 16.46 -2.04 -5.28
N ALA A 234 17.49 -1.31 -5.70
CA ALA A 234 18.87 -1.55 -5.33
C ALA A 234 19.22 -0.80 -4.04
N PHE A 235 19.97 -1.47 -3.15
CA PHE A 235 20.66 -0.90 -2.01
C PHE A 235 22.17 -1.04 -2.28
N ILE A 236 22.84 0.07 -2.53
CA ILE A 236 24.23 0.07 -2.99
C ILE A 236 25.13 0.50 -1.84
N VAL A 237 26.17 -0.29 -1.54
CA VAL A 237 27.16 0.01 -0.48
C VAL A 237 28.55 0.12 -1.10
N TRP A 238 29.17 1.29 -0.93
CA TRP A 238 30.52 1.58 -1.40
C TRP A 238 31.57 1.27 -0.33
N GLU A 239 32.84 1.15 -0.76
CA GLU A 239 33.95 0.78 0.14
C GLU A 239 34.20 1.77 1.28
N ASP A 240 33.82 3.03 1.11
CA ASP A 240 33.97 4.10 2.11
C ASP A 240 32.75 4.27 3.01
N ALA A 241 31.75 3.37 2.93
CA ALA A 241 30.57 3.43 3.75
C ALA A 241 30.87 3.05 5.21
N ASP A 242 30.14 3.64 6.15
CA ASP A 242 30.02 3.13 7.50
C ASP A 242 29.20 1.83 7.47
N ILE A 243 29.89 0.69 7.59
CA ILE A 243 29.25 -0.63 7.43
C ILE A 243 28.20 -0.89 8.51
N ASP A 244 28.41 -0.47 9.76
CA ASP A 244 27.44 -0.69 10.83
C ASP A 244 26.16 0.14 10.58
N ALA A 245 26.30 1.38 10.18
CA ALA A 245 25.16 2.22 9.78
C ALA A 245 24.44 1.67 8.53
N ALA A 246 25.18 1.19 7.54
CA ALA A 246 24.64 0.59 6.33
C ALA A 246 23.86 -0.69 6.64
N VAL A 247 24.38 -1.59 7.48
CA VAL A 247 23.72 -2.83 7.91
C VAL A 247 22.44 -2.52 8.67
N ASN A 248 22.48 -1.61 9.66
CA ASN A 248 21.28 -1.23 10.42
C ASN A 248 20.17 -0.66 9.50
N THR A 249 20.56 0.18 8.54
CA THR A 249 19.62 0.73 7.55
C THR A 249 19.09 -0.36 6.63
N ALA A 250 19.93 -1.28 6.19
CA ALA A 250 19.58 -2.39 5.31
C ALA A 250 18.58 -3.35 5.96
N LEU A 251 18.76 -3.67 7.25
CA LEU A 251 17.83 -4.50 8.04
C LEU A 251 16.43 -3.87 8.06
N VAL A 252 16.34 -2.59 8.38
CA VAL A 252 15.06 -1.86 8.38
C VAL A 252 14.49 -1.78 6.96
N ALA A 253 15.30 -1.42 5.96
CA ALA A 253 14.85 -1.25 4.57
C ALA A 253 14.36 -2.57 3.93
N ARG A 254 14.88 -3.74 4.40
CA ARG A 254 14.44 -5.04 3.89
C ARG A 254 13.26 -5.60 4.68
N MET A 255 13.30 -5.48 6.02
CA MET A 255 12.40 -6.23 6.90
C MET A 255 11.11 -5.51 7.25
N LEU A 256 11.01 -4.19 7.00
CA LEU A 256 9.77 -3.44 7.19
C LEU A 256 8.60 -4.17 6.50
N ASN A 257 7.53 -4.40 7.26
CA ASN A 257 6.36 -5.16 6.81
C ASN A 257 6.69 -6.59 6.33
N CYS A 258 7.64 -7.24 7.00
CA CYS A 258 8.18 -8.55 6.60
C CYS A 258 8.66 -8.56 5.13
N GLY A 259 9.18 -7.43 4.65
CA GLY A 259 9.63 -7.26 3.28
C GLY A 259 8.52 -7.06 2.23
N GLN A 260 7.27 -6.99 2.64
CA GLN A 260 6.10 -6.80 1.76
C GLN A 260 5.88 -5.32 1.43
N SER A 261 6.91 -4.68 0.88
CA SER A 261 6.90 -3.27 0.52
C SER A 261 7.48 -3.05 -0.88
N CYS A 262 6.77 -2.23 -1.69
CA CYS A 262 7.24 -1.84 -3.02
C CYS A 262 8.57 -1.08 -2.96
N ILE A 263 8.79 -0.30 -1.89
CA ILE A 263 10.00 0.48 -1.67
C ILE A 263 11.09 -0.25 -0.89
N ALA A 264 10.89 -1.54 -0.50
CA ALA A 264 11.91 -2.29 0.22
C ALA A 264 13.19 -2.44 -0.61
N ALA A 265 14.35 -2.42 0.06
CA ALA A 265 15.61 -2.83 -0.54
C ALA A 265 15.53 -4.32 -0.88
N LYS A 266 15.77 -4.68 -2.15
CA LYS A 266 15.63 -6.06 -2.63
C LYS A 266 16.95 -6.62 -3.12
N ARG A 267 17.72 -5.82 -3.86
CA ARG A 267 19.04 -6.15 -4.40
C ARG A 267 20.12 -5.36 -3.64
N PHE A 268 20.97 -6.07 -2.90
CA PHE A 268 22.08 -5.48 -2.16
C PHE A 268 23.34 -5.61 -3.01
N ILE A 269 23.73 -4.49 -3.62
CA ILE A 269 24.91 -4.39 -4.50
C ILE A 269 26.06 -3.93 -3.64
N LEU A 270 26.98 -4.85 -3.35
CA LEU A 270 28.09 -4.66 -2.43
C LEU A 270 29.42 -4.72 -3.19
N LEU A 271 30.33 -3.79 -2.94
CA LEU A 271 31.67 -3.87 -3.53
C LEU A 271 32.49 -4.99 -2.85
N ASP A 272 33.38 -5.63 -3.62
CA ASP A 272 34.16 -6.81 -3.17
C ASP A 272 34.86 -6.60 -1.83
N GLY A 273 35.42 -5.40 -1.60
CA GLY A 273 36.20 -5.11 -0.38
C GLY A 273 35.39 -5.12 0.91
N ILE A 274 34.07 -5.00 0.84
CA ILE A 274 33.20 -4.92 2.01
C ILE A 274 32.15 -6.05 2.07
N TYR A 275 32.08 -6.88 1.04
CA TYR A 275 31.04 -7.90 0.88
C TYR A 275 30.95 -8.84 2.09
N ASP A 276 32.07 -9.45 2.47
CA ASP A 276 32.09 -10.45 3.55
C ASP A 276 31.72 -9.83 4.90
N GLU A 277 32.22 -8.63 5.20
CA GLU A 277 31.91 -7.93 6.44
C GLU A 277 30.44 -7.56 6.52
N PHE A 278 29.90 -6.97 5.43
CA PHE A 278 28.49 -6.59 5.36
C PHE A 278 27.56 -7.81 5.51
N VAL A 279 27.80 -8.87 4.72
CA VAL A 279 26.98 -10.09 4.74
C VAL A 279 27.02 -10.76 6.12
N THR A 280 28.18 -10.81 6.76
CA THR A 280 28.30 -11.36 8.12
C THR A 280 27.45 -10.59 9.11
N LYS A 281 27.63 -9.27 9.19
CA LYS A 281 26.88 -8.41 10.13
C LYS A 281 25.39 -8.38 9.83
N PHE A 282 24.99 -8.37 8.55
CA PHE A 282 23.59 -8.41 8.16
C PHE A 282 22.93 -9.74 8.53
N THR A 283 23.65 -10.86 8.36
CA THR A 283 23.19 -12.19 8.78
C THR A 283 22.99 -12.25 10.30
N GLU A 284 23.96 -11.79 11.07
CA GLU A 284 23.85 -11.70 12.54
C GLU A 284 22.64 -10.84 12.95
N GLY A 285 22.44 -9.69 12.31
CA GLY A 285 21.29 -8.82 12.57
C GLY A 285 19.95 -9.51 12.31
N LEU A 286 19.81 -10.22 11.17
CA LEU A 286 18.59 -10.97 10.87
C LEU A 286 18.32 -12.11 11.86
N GLN A 287 19.37 -12.83 12.32
CA GLN A 287 19.23 -13.92 13.29
C GLN A 287 18.73 -13.45 14.66
N THR A 288 18.93 -12.18 15.00
CA THR A 288 18.42 -11.61 16.27
C THR A 288 16.94 -11.22 16.21
N MET A 289 16.34 -11.16 15.02
CA MET A 289 14.97 -10.76 14.86
C MET A 289 14.00 -11.83 15.38
N LYS A 290 13.11 -11.43 16.28
CA LYS A 290 12.10 -12.32 16.86
C LYS A 290 10.95 -12.54 15.89
N SER A 291 10.76 -13.78 15.47
CA SER A 291 9.58 -14.23 14.72
C SER A 291 8.52 -14.77 15.67
N GLY A 292 7.24 -14.56 15.38
CA GLY A 292 6.17 -15.07 16.24
C GLY A 292 4.79 -14.49 15.92
N ASP A 293 3.92 -14.50 16.92
CA ASP A 293 2.59 -13.90 16.84
C ASP A 293 2.73 -12.40 16.56
N PRO A 294 2.15 -11.88 15.46
CA PRO A 294 2.28 -10.47 15.11
C PRO A 294 1.58 -9.52 16.08
N LEU A 295 0.68 -10.01 16.93
CA LEU A 295 0.05 -9.22 17.99
C LEU A 295 0.96 -9.03 19.22
N GLU A 296 2.01 -9.85 19.39
CA GLU A 296 2.98 -9.67 20.45
C GLU A 296 3.88 -8.45 20.17
N LYS A 297 4.09 -7.62 21.20
CA LYS A 297 4.77 -6.31 21.04
C LYS A 297 6.24 -6.40 20.61
N ASP A 298 6.89 -7.50 20.91
CA ASP A 298 8.30 -7.75 20.62
C ASP A 298 8.52 -8.61 19.35
N THR A 299 7.46 -9.03 18.68
CA THR A 299 7.55 -9.68 17.39
C THR A 299 8.00 -8.68 16.32
N GLN A 300 9.04 -9.05 15.57
CA GLN A 300 9.62 -8.24 14.50
C GLN A 300 9.36 -8.85 13.11
N VAL A 301 9.11 -10.17 13.05
CA VAL A 301 8.81 -10.88 11.81
C VAL A 301 7.53 -11.69 12.00
N GLY A 302 6.47 -11.28 11.32
CA GLY A 302 5.20 -11.99 11.23
C GLY A 302 5.11 -12.86 9.97
N PRO A 303 3.95 -13.45 9.70
CA PRO A 303 3.68 -14.15 8.45
C PRO A 303 3.56 -13.17 7.27
N LEU A 304 3.61 -13.68 6.06
CA LEU A 304 3.14 -12.97 4.88
C LEU A 304 1.60 -12.93 4.90
N ALA A 305 1.03 -11.99 4.17
CA ALA A 305 -0.42 -11.74 4.23
C ALA A 305 -1.28 -12.89 3.71
N ARG A 306 -0.73 -13.82 2.95
CA ARG A 306 -1.43 -15.00 2.43
C ARG A 306 -0.43 -16.11 2.12
N VAL A 307 -0.91 -17.35 2.15
CA VAL A 307 -0.11 -18.56 1.84
C VAL A 307 0.43 -18.53 0.41
N ASP A 308 -0.40 -18.13 -0.57
CA ASP A 308 0.01 -18.07 -1.98
C ASP A 308 1.20 -17.09 -2.23
N LEU A 309 1.32 -16.04 -1.42
CA LEU A 309 2.45 -15.12 -1.48
C LEU A 309 3.74 -15.75 -0.92
N ALA A 310 3.60 -16.53 0.15
CA ALA A 310 4.72 -17.30 0.69
C ALA A 310 5.18 -18.38 -0.28
N ASP A 311 4.24 -19.06 -0.96
CA ASP A 311 4.53 -20.04 -2.01
C ASP A 311 5.27 -19.42 -3.20
N GLU A 312 4.84 -18.24 -3.65
CA GLU A 312 5.50 -17.51 -4.74
C GLU A 312 6.94 -17.11 -4.36
N LEU A 313 7.14 -16.56 -3.15
CA LEU A 313 8.48 -16.22 -2.66
C LEU A 313 9.36 -17.45 -2.54
N GLN A 314 8.83 -18.55 -1.99
CA GLN A 314 9.55 -19.82 -1.87
C GLN A 314 9.96 -20.40 -3.22
N LYS A 315 9.12 -20.23 -4.24
CA LYS A 315 9.45 -20.58 -5.62
C LYS A 315 10.62 -19.76 -6.14
N GLN A 316 10.59 -18.43 -5.95
CA GLN A 316 11.68 -17.53 -6.36
C GLN A 316 13.01 -17.90 -5.67
N VAL A 317 12.98 -18.25 -4.38
CA VAL A 317 14.15 -18.73 -3.63
C VAL A 317 14.71 -20.02 -4.25
N LYS A 318 13.86 -21.05 -4.42
CA LYS A 318 14.27 -22.34 -4.97
C LYS A 318 14.84 -22.25 -6.40
N GLU A 319 14.18 -21.50 -7.26
CA GLU A 319 14.62 -21.30 -8.65
C GLU A 319 15.94 -20.53 -8.72
N SER A 320 16.15 -19.55 -7.83
CA SER A 320 17.41 -18.82 -7.76
C SER A 320 18.56 -19.73 -7.31
N ILE A 321 18.33 -20.57 -6.30
CA ILE A 321 19.32 -21.57 -5.85
C ILE A 321 19.64 -22.57 -6.98
N GLN A 322 18.64 -23.07 -7.72
CA GLN A 322 18.83 -23.95 -8.85
C GLN A 322 19.68 -23.31 -9.97
N LYS A 323 19.62 -21.99 -10.10
CA LYS A 323 20.41 -21.20 -11.05
C LYS A 323 21.79 -20.79 -10.52
N GLY A 324 22.15 -21.16 -9.29
CA GLY A 324 23.49 -20.99 -8.73
C GLY A 324 23.60 -20.02 -7.57
N ALA A 325 22.52 -19.40 -7.11
CA ALA A 325 22.54 -18.60 -5.88
C ALA A 325 22.87 -19.48 -4.66
N LYS A 326 23.62 -18.93 -3.71
CA LYS A 326 23.95 -19.60 -2.45
C LYS A 326 22.96 -19.22 -1.36
N LEU A 327 22.38 -20.20 -0.70
CA LEU A 327 21.58 -19.96 0.50
C LEU A 327 22.53 -19.69 1.68
N LEU A 328 22.50 -18.46 2.20
CA LEU A 328 23.35 -18.07 3.31
C LEU A 328 22.60 -18.10 4.65
N LEU A 329 21.27 -17.85 4.64
CA LEU A 329 20.40 -17.90 5.82
C LEU A 329 18.97 -18.27 5.42
N GLY A 330 18.22 -18.96 6.29
CA GLY A 330 16.78 -19.20 6.17
C GLY A 330 16.41 -20.14 5.04
N GLY A 331 15.44 -19.78 4.22
CA GLY A 331 14.94 -20.56 3.08
C GLY A 331 13.82 -21.51 3.42
N GLY A 332 13.35 -21.55 4.67
CA GLY A 332 12.20 -22.35 5.11
C GLY A 332 10.88 -21.60 4.96
N GLN A 333 9.81 -22.36 4.73
CA GLN A 333 8.44 -21.88 4.65
C GLN A 333 7.51 -22.83 5.40
N LYS A 334 6.55 -22.27 6.11
CA LYS A 334 5.43 -23.01 6.71
C LYS A 334 4.16 -22.16 6.63
N ASP A 335 3.16 -22.63 5.92
CA ASP A 335 1.93 -21.89 5.68
C ASP A 335 2.24 -20.48 5.12
N ALA A 336 1.71 -19.42 5.70
CA ALA A 336 2.02 -18.05 5.32
C ALA A 336 3.35 -17.51 5.88
N TYR A 337 4.00 -18.22 6.80
CA TYR A 337 5.30 -17.80 7.33
C TYR A 337 6.45 -18.21 6.40
N HIS A 338 7.31 -17.27 6.07
CA HIS A 338 8.56 -17.49 5.37
C HIS A 338 9.72 -16.97 6.24
N GLU A 339 10.73 -17.79 6.42
CA GLU A 339 11.91 -17.40 7.19
C GLU A 339 12.63 -16.21 6.54
N PRO A 340 13.17 -15.25 7.33
CA PRO A 340 14.13 -14.28 6.82
C PRO A 340 15.26 -15.00 6.07
N THR A 341 15.42 -14.67 4.79
CA THR A 341 16.27 -15.41 3.88
C THR A 341 17.32 -14.51 3.25
N ILE A 342 18.56 -15.02 3.15
CA ILE A 342 19.63 -14.37 2.42
C ILE A 342 20.12 -15.30 1.31
N LEU A 343 20.12 -14.80 0.08
CA LEU A 343 20.78 -15.45 -1.06
C LEU A 343 22.03 -14.66 -1.43
N GLY A 344 23.18 -15.33 -1.47
CA GLY A 344 24.44 -14.79 -1.99
C GLY A 344 24.68 -15.20 -3.43
N ASP A 345 25.67 -14.58 -4.08
CA ASP A 345 26.07 -14.84 -5.47
C ASP A 345 24.87 -14.70 -6.45
N VAL A 346 23.97 -13.78 -6.17
CA VAL A 346 22.79 -13.55 -7.02
C VAL A 346 23.21 -12.76 -8.27
N THR A 347 22.83 -13.29 -9.45
CA THR A 347 23.21 -12.69 -10.74
C THR A 347 21.99 -12.52 -11.65
N PRO A 348 22.08 -11.69 -12.70
CA PRO A 348 21.04 -11.55 -13.72
C PRO A 348 20.60 -12.89 -14.30
N GLY A 349 19.31 -13.06 -14.53
CA GLY A 349 18.69 -14.32 -14.95
C GLY A 349 18.14 -15.17 -13.81
N MET A 350 18.42 -14.82 -12.54
CA MET A 350 17.81 -15.44 -11.37
C MET A 350 16.54 -14.69 -10.95
N PRO A 351 15.46 -15.37 -10.52
CA PRO A 351 14.25 -14.70 -10.04
C PRO A 351 14.52 -13.66 -8.94
N ALA A 352 15.39 -13.96 -7.98
CA ALA A 352 15.78 -13.02 -6.91
C ALA A 352 16.49 -11.75 -7.42
N PHE A 353 17.00 -11.73 -8.66
CA PHE A 353 17.58 -10.55 -9.30
C PHE A 353 16.56 -9.82 -10.18
N ASP A 354 15.88 -10.56 -11.07
CA ASP A 354 15.10 -9.99 -12.16
C ASP A 354 13.65 -9.66 -11.76
N GLU A 355 13.10 -10.35 -10.75
CA GLU A 355 11.72 -10.19 -10.31
C GLU A 355 11.62 -9.39 -9.01
N GLU A 356 10.43 -8.87 -8.73
CA GLU A 356 10.15 -8.31 -7.43
C GLU A 356 9.99 -9.41 -6.39
N THR A 357 10.87 -9.44 -5.37
CA THR A 357 10.74 -10.32 -4.21
C THR A 357 9.93 -9.62 -3.12
N PHE A 358 8.69 -10.09 -2.88
CA PHE A 358 7.73 -9.40 -2.00
C PHE A 358 7.57 -10.15 -0.67
N GLY A 359 8.65 -10.17 0.11
CA GLY A 359 8.76 -10.86 1.39
C GLY A 359 10.17 -10.78 1.96
N PRO A 360 10.51 -11.48 3.05
CA PRO A 360 11.75 -11.32 3.81
C PRO A 360 12.95 -11.99 3.12
N LEU A 361 13.23 -11.65 1.87
CA LEU A 361 14.33 -12.17 1.06
C LEU A 361 15.29 -11.06 0.66
N ALA A 362 16.56 -11.14 1.06
CA ALA A 362 17.65 -10.27 0.64
C ALA A 362 18.54 -10.98 -0.40
N ALA A 363 18.73 -10.35 -1.55
CA ALA A 363 19.62 -10.83 -2.61
C ALA A 363 20.94 -10.06 -2.57
N MET A 364 22.06 -10.75 -2.24
CA MET A 364 23.40 -10.19 -2.18
C MET A 364 24.10 -10.37 -3.53
N ILE A 365 24.65 -9.27 -4.06
CA ILE A 365 25.21 -9.13 -5.39
C ILE A 365 26.60 -8.50 -5.29
#